data_45123f8df4e56601a542540182de6ea7
#
_entry.id   45123f8df4e56601a542540182de6ea7
#
_cell.length_a   1.000
_cell.length_b   1.000
_cell.length_c   1.000
_cell.angle_alpha   90.00
_cell.angle_beta   90.00
_cell.angle_gamma   90.00
#
_symmetry.space_group_name_H-M   'P 1'
#
loop_
_entity.id
_entity.type
_entity.pdbx_description
1 polymer ?
#
loop_
_entity_poly.entity_id
_entity_poly.type
_entity_poly.pdbx_seq_one_letter_code
_entity_poly.pdbx_strand_id
1 'polypeptide(L)'
;EPLRVALDIEIRDNSMCLDFSRTARSCAGPVNISRSTTIACCYVALKHIFKEVPANSGVLSPIEFVIPEDSLLSASAPRPVGGYTETILRIIDVIFVALSQVDPLISNGCAYGTINALSLAGHRRDGRRWVMFSFFGGGHGGHPEGDGLNHGNAPISTATIPPLEILEAAYPVLFTKW
;
A
#
# COMPACT_ATOMS: atom_id res chain seq x y z
N GLU A 1 -7.30 -1.64 20.61
CA GLU A 1 -7.50 -0.21 20.34
C GLU A 1 -7.09 0.09 18.90
N PRO A 2 -7.85 0.91 18.14
CA PRO A 2 -7.48 1.27 16.77
C PRO A 2 -6.14 2.01 16.75
N LEU A 3 -5.28 1.67 15.77
CA LEU A 3 -4.03 2.37 15.52
C LEU A 3 -4.29 3.54 14.58
N ARG A 4 -3.91 4.73 15.01
CA ARG A 4 -4.13 5.96 14.23
C ARG A 4 -2.93 6.24 13.33
N VAL A 5 -3.18 6.45 12.04
CA VAL A 5 -2.25 7.13 11.11
C VAL A 5 -2.78 8.55 10.93
N ALA A 6 -1.96 9.54 11.25
CA ALA A 6 -2.32 10.95 11.13
C ALA A 6 -1.28 11.68 10.30
N LEU A 7 -1.73 12.61 9.46
CA LEU A 7 -0.90 13.41 8.58
C LEU A 7 -1.40 14.84 8.56
N ASP A 8 -0.49 15.77 8.73
CA ASP A 8 -0.66 17.18 8.40
C ASP A 8 0.25 17.52 7.22
N ILE A 9 -0.29 18.21 6.21
CA ILE A 9 0.49 18.66 5.04
C ILE A 9 0.55 20.19 5.08
N GLU A 10 1.77 20.71 5.06
CA GLU A 10 2.00 22.14 4.90
C GLU A 10 2.75 22.38 3.59
N ILE A 11 2.18 23.23 2.73
CA ILE A 11 2.78 23.64 1.46
C ILE A 11 3.29 25.07 1.62
N ARG A 12 4.58 25.30 1.38
CA ARG A 12 5.25 26.60 1.47
C ARG A 12 6.03 26.83 0.19
N ASP A 13 5.70 27.89 -0.55
CA ASP A 13 6.42 28.28 -1.77
C ASP A 13 6.84 27.10 -2.65
N ASN A 14 8.09 26.63 -2.47
CA ASN A 14 8.71 25.56 -3.25
C ASN A 14 8.94 24.28 -2.43
N SER A 15 8.32 24.12 -1.27
CA SER A 15 8.50 22.96 -0.41
C SER A 15 7.18 22.44 0.16
N MET A 16 7.18 21.18 0.57
CA MET A 16 6.06 20.52 1.23
C MET A 16 6.58 19.81 2.47
N CYS A 17 5.91 19.98 3.61
CA CYS A 17 6.18 19.22 4.82
C CYS A 17 5.07 18.19 5.04
N LEU A 18 5.46 16.92 5.19
CA LEU A 18 4.59 15.83 5.56
C LEU A 18 4.83 15.48 7.03
N ASP A 19 3.95 15.93 7.90
CA ASP A 19 4.06 15.77 9.36
C ASP A 19 3.18 14.64 9.86
N PHE A 20 3.81 13.55 10.31
CA PHE A 20 3.19 12.39 10.93
C PHE A 20 3.26 12.39 12.45
N SER A 21 3.56 13.51 13.10
CA SER A 21 3.80 13.60 14.55
C SER A 21 2.66 13.05 15.41
N ARG A 22 1.42 13.06 14.90
CA ARG A 22 0.22 12.60 15.61
C ARG A 22 -0.14 11.13 15.34
N THR A 23 0.74 10.40 14.66
CA THR A 23 0.57 8.96 14.41
C THR A 23 0.83 8.16 15.69
N ALA A 24 0.13 7.05 15.84
CA ALA A 24 0.28 6.14 16.97
C ALA A 24 1.73 5.61 17.11
N ARG A 25 2.11 5.27 18.32
CA ARG A 25 3.37 4.58 18.60
C ARG A 25 3.40 3.19 17.97
N SER A 26 4.59 2.64 17.82
CA SER A 26 4.79 1.26 17.37
C SER A 26 4.04 0.27 18.27
N CYS A 27 3.48 -0.77 17.68
CA CYS A 27 2.69 -1.77 18.40
C CYS A 27 3.40 -3.14 18.46
N ALA A 28 2.87 -4.03 19.28
CA ALA A 28 3.35 -5.42 19.35
C ALA A 28 2.94 -6.27 18.13
N GLY A 29 1.91 -5.81 17.38
CA GLY A 29 1.42 -6.48 16.16
C GLY A 29 2.32 -6.25 14.95
N PRO A 30 2.07 -6.96 13.84
CA PRO A 30 2.97 -6.98 12.67
C PRO A 30 2.82 -5.79 11.73
N VAL A 31 1.93 -4.86 11.99
CA VAL A 31 1.56 -3.77 11.08
C VAL A 31 2.48 -2.54 11.14
N ASN A 32 3.56 -2.61 11.92
CA ASN A 32 4.56 -1.54 11.92
C ASN A 32 5.33 -1.51 10.60
N ILE A 33 5.89 -0.34 10.30
CA ILE A 33 6.78 -0.17 9.15
C ILE A 33 8.02 0.64 9.52
N SER A 34 9.08 0.50 8.71
CA SER A 34 10.29 1.30 8.87
C SER A 34 10.11 2.72 8.32
N ARG A 35 10.94 3.65 8.79
CA ARG A 35 10.99 5.03 8.26
C ARG A 35 11.21 5.05 6.75
N SER A 36 12.08 4.20 6.22
CA SER A 36 12.36 4.14 4.78
C SER A 36 11.14 3.70 3.98
N THR A 37 10.36 2.73 4.50
CA THR A 37 9.11 2.30 3.88
C THR A 37 8.07 3.43 3.89
N THR A 38 7.97 4.20 4.97
CA THR A 38 7.08 5.37 5.05
C THR A 38 7.41 6.39 3.97
N ILE A 39 8.69 6.74 3.80
CA ILE A 39 9.14 7.67 2.75
C ILE A 39 8.82 7.11 1.36
N ALA A 40 9.03 5.82 1.14
CA ALA A 40 8.68 5.17 -0.13
C ALA A 40 7.18 5.24 -0.43
N CYS A 41 6.31 5.08 0.57
CA CYS A 41 4.86 5.22 0.42
C CYS A 41 4.46 6.65 0.04
N CYS A 42 5.08 7.65 0.67
CA CYS A 42 4.87 9.06 0.33
C CYS A 42 5.28 9.32 -1.13
N TYR A 43 6.43 8.77 -1.54
CA TYR A 43 6.89 8.86 -2.93
C TYR A 43 5.86 8.27 -3.90
N VAL A 44 5.35 7.06 -3.61
CA VAL A 44 4.33 6.40 -4.45
C VAL A 44 3.07 7.26 -4.54
N ALA A 45 2.55 7.76 -3.42
CA ALA A 45 1.37 8.62 -3.41
C ALA A 45 1.57 9.91 -4.23
N LEU A 46 2.69 10.59 -4.04
CA LEU A 46 3.01 11.81 -4.79
C LEU A 46 3.16 11.53 -6.29
N LYS A 47 3.72 10.37 -6.67
CA LYS A 47 3.85 9.97 -8.08
C LYS A 47 2.51 9.62 -8.74
N HIS A 48 1.51 9.18 -7.99
CA HIS A 48 0.15 9.03 -8.52
C HIS A 48 -0.47 10.38 -8.87
N ILE A 49 -0.19 11.41 -8.08
CA ILE A 49 -0.73 12.76 -8.26
C ILE A 49 0.08 13.54 -9.30
N PHE A 50 1.40 13.57 -9.16
CA PHE A 50 2.32 14.33 -10.01
C PHE A 50 2.97 13.43 -11.07
N LYS A 51 2.17 12.92 -11.99
CA LYS A 51 2.58 11.93 -13.00
C LYS A 51 3.70 12.45 -13.91
N GLU A 52 3.70 13.75 -14.22
CA GLU A 52 4.64 14.39 -15.14
C GLU A 52 6.04 14.60 -14.55
N VAL A 53 6.18 14.54 -13.22
CA VAL A 53 7.49 14.67 -12.58
C VAL A 53 8.32 13.40 -12.81
N PRO A 54 9.57 13.48 -13.31
CA PRO A 54 10.40 12.30 -13.53
C PRO A 54 10.61 11.46 -12.28
N ALA A 55 10.58 10.13 -12.42
CA ALA A 55 10.78 9.19 -11.31
C ALA A 55 12.27 9.07 -10.95
N ASN A 56 12.78 9.98 -10.13
CA ASN A 56 14.15 9.96 -9.62
C ASN A 56 14.21 10.54 -8.19
N SER A 57 15.38 10.53 -7.56
CA SER A 57 15.57 11.01 -6.19
C SER A 57 15.26 12.51 -6.00
N GLY A 58 15.30 13.30 -7.07
CA GLY A 58 14.99 14.73 -7.03
C GLY A 58 13.52 15.03 -6.67
N VAL A 59 12.60 14.10 -6.89
CA VAL A 59 11.18 14.23 -6.49
C VAL A 59 11.03 14.53 -5.00
N LEU A 60 11.87 13.94 -4.17
CA LEU A 60 11.82 14.10 -2.73
C LEU A 60 12.61 15.32 -2.22
N SER A 61 13.37 15.96 -3.08
CA SER A 61 14.23 17.12 -2.70
C SER A 61 13.45 18.26 -2.03
N PRO A 62 12.24 18.65 -2.49
CA PRO A 62 11.45 19.69 -1.86
C PRO A 62 10.58 19.19 -0.70
N ILE A 63 10.69 17.92 -0.31
CA ILE A 63 9.79 17.31 0.69
C ILE A 63 10.52 17.16 2.02
N GLU A 64 9.94 17.75 3.06
CA GLU A 64 10.34 17.52 4.45
C GLU A 64 9.46 16.45 5.08
N PHE A 65 10.07 15.54 5.86
CA PHE A 65 9.38 14.46 6.55
C PHE A 65 9.55 14.57 8.06
N VAL A 66 8.48 14.84 8.77
CA VAL A 66 8.43 14.76 10.22
C VAL A 66 7.80 13.44 10.63
N ILE A 67 8.63 12.47 10.98
CA ILE A 67 8.23 11.11 11.37
C ILE A 67 8.81 10.83 12.76
N PRO A 68 7.99 10.73 13.82
CA PRO A 68 8.47 10.50 15.18
C PRO A 68 9.20 9.16 15.28
N GLU A 69 10.24 9.12 16.12
CA GLU A 69 10.89 7.87 16.47
C GLU A 69 9.93 6.93 17.22
N ASP A 70 10.13 5.62 17.06
CA ASP A 70 9.31 4.56 17.66
C ASP A 70 7.79 4.73 17.41
N SER A 71 7.42 5.33 16.27
CA SER A 71 6.05 5.36 15.81
C SER A 71 5.71 4.10 14.97
N LEU A 72 4.42 3.92 14.70
CA LEU A 72 3.94 2.90 13.73
C LEU A 72 4.67 2.99 12.38
N LEU A 73 5.11 4.21 12.00
CA LEU A 73 5.72 4.55 10.71
C LEU A 73 7.25 4.61 10.73
N SER A 74 7.87 4.31 11.87
CA SER A 74 9.33 4.36 12.05
C SER A 74 9.81 3.34 13.07
N ALA A 75 9.15 2.20 13.11
CA ALA A 75 9.46 1.14 14.07
C ALA A 75 10.88 0.58 13.86
N SER A 76 11.57 0.37 14.98
CA SER A 76 12.88 -0.23 15.05
C SER A 76 12.82 -1.66 15.59
N ALA A 77 13.83 -2.45 15.32
CA ALA A 77 13.95 -3.79 15.92
C ALA A 77 13.86 -3.72 17.46
N PRO A 78 13.20 -4.69 18.08
CA PRO A 78 12.67 -5.96 17.56
C PRO A 78 11.17 -5.91 17.13
N ARG A 79 10.61 -4.74 16.80
CA ARG A 79 9.21 -4.63 16.41
C ARG A 79 8.91 -5.43 15.13
N PRO A 80 7.81 -6.22 15.09
CA PRO A 80 7.44 -6.99 13.91
C PRO A 80 6.87 -6.07 12.82
N VAL A 81 7.25 -6.34 11.57
CA VAL A 81 6.86 -5.55 10.39
C VAL A 81 6.27 -6.42 9.26
N GLY A 82 5.89 -7.66 9.54
CA GLY A 82 5.42 -8.61 8.52
C GLY A 82 4.10 -8.22 7.83
N GLY A 83 3.24 -7.45 8.51
CA GLY A 83 1.97 -6.93 7.98
C GLY A 83 2.06 -5.50 7.42
N TYR A 84 3.23 -5.08 7.01
CA TYR A 84 3.52 -3.71 6.55
C TYR A 84 2.60 -3.20 5.43
N THR A 85 2.09 -4.08 4.59
CA THR A 85 1.25 -3.73 3.43
C THR A 85 -0.04 -3.02 3.82
N GLU A 86 -0.64 -3.37 4.95
CA GLU A 86 -1.85 -2.71 5.45
C GLU A 86 -1.57 -1.25 5.83
N THR A 87 -0.44 -1.00 6.47
CA THR A 87 -0.04 0.37 6.85
C THR A 87 0.38 1.21 5.64
N ILE A 88 1.06 0.62 4.66
CA ILE A 88 1.40 1.28 3.39
C ILE A 88 0.16 1.86 2.74
N LEU A 89 -0.88 1.06 2.57
CA LEU A 89 -2.12 1.51 1.92
C LEU A 89 -2.75 2.67 2.69
N ARG A 90 -2.74 2.63 4.01
CA ARG A 90 -3.29 3.74 4.84
C ARG A 90 -2.49 5.04 4.71
N ILE A 91 -1.17 4.97 4.58
CA ILE A 91 -0.35 6.18 4.33
C ILE A 91 -0.73 6.82 3.00
N ILE A 92 -0.85 6.02 1.95
CA ILE A 92 -1.22 6.51 0.62
C ILE A 92 -2.62 7.14 0.66
N ASP A 93 -3.58 6.48 1.30
CA ASP A 93 -4.94 6.99 1.44
C ASP A 93 -4.98 8.34 2.20
N VAL A 94 -4.28 8.49 3.32
CA VAL A 94 -4.30 9.76 4.07
C VAL A 94 -3.64 10.90 3.29
N ILE A 95 -2.66 10.62 2.43
CA ILE A 95 -2.07 11.62 1.54
C ILE A 95 -3.09 12.06 0.48
N PHE A 96 -3.79 11.12 -0.17
CA PHE A 96 -4.84 11.45 -1.13
C PHE A 96 -5.96 12.25 -0.49
N VAL A 97 -6.45 11.83 0.68
CA VAL A 97 -7.49 12.55 1.42
C VAL A 97 -7.03 13.96 1.83
N ALA A 98 -5.79 14.12 2.28
CA ALA A 98 -5.28 15.43 2.66
C ALA A 98 -5.16 16.39 1.47
N LEU A 99 -4.59 15.92 0.35
CA LEU A 99 -4.41 16.74 -0.85
C LEU A 99 -5.73 17.02 -1.60
N SER A 100 -6.71 16.13 -1.51
CA SER A 100 -8.04 16.35 -2.10
C SER A 100 -8.81 17.52 -1.47
N GLN A 101 -8.40 17.96 -0.28
CA GLN A 101 -8.96 19.17 0.35
C GLN A 101 -8.51 20.46 -0.36
N VAL A 102 -7.37 20.41 -1.04
CA VAL A 102 -6.83 21.54 -1.82
C VAL A 102 -7.31 21.44 -3.28
N ASP A 103 -7.28 20.25 -3.84
CA ASP A 103 -7.75 19.98 -5.21
C ASP A 103 -8.67 18.74 -5.22
N PRO A 104 -9.99 18.93 -5.34
CA PRO A 104 -10.94 17.82 -5.40
C PRO A 104 -10.72 16.85 -6.57
N LEU A 105 -10.03 17.24 -7.64
CA LEU A 105 -9.71 16.37 -8.76
C LEU A 105 -8.68 15.28 -8.39
N ILE A 106 -7.94 15.47 -7.31
CA ILE A 106 -7.03 14.46 -6.73
C ILE A 106 -7.80 13.40 -5.93
N SER A 107 -9.07 13.67 -5.62
CA SER A 107 -9.89 12.77 -4.80
C SER A 107 -9.93 11.36 -5.38
N ASN A 108 -9.68 10.39 -4.52
CA ASN A 108 -9.63 8.98 -4.90
C ASN A 108 -10.22 8.15 -3.77
N GLY A 109 -11.14 7.25 -4.08
CA GLY A 109 -11.65 6.31 -3.09
C GLY A 109 -10.53 5.43 -2.55
N CYS A 110 -10.58 5.11 -1.27
CA CYS A 110 -9.54 4.34 -0.61
C CYS A 110 -9.31 2.98 -1.27
N ALA A 111 -8.08 2.51 -1.21
CA ALA A 111 -7.77 1.12 -1.53
C ALA A 111 -8.46 0.16 -0.56
N TYR A 112 -8.62 -1.09 -0.96
CA TYR A 112 -9.24 -2.15 -0.14
C TYR A 112 -8.64 -2.28 1.26
N GLY A 113 -7.36 -2.00 1.40
CA GLY A 113 -6.69 -1.83 2.70
C GLY A 113 -6.07 -3.08 3.29
N THR A 114 -6.35 -4.23 2.72
CA THR A 114 -5.67 -5.49 3.06
C THR A 114 -5.20 -6.19 1.80
N ILE A 115 -4.18 -7.02 1.92
CA ILE A 115 -3.76 -7.91 0.84
C ILE A 115 -4.09 -9.33 1.26
N ASN A 116 -5.15 -9.87 0.65
CA ASN A 116 -5.50 -11.26 0.88
C ASN A 116 -4.51 -12.16 0.16
N ALA A 117 -4.14 -13.24 0.79
CA ALA A 117 -3.26 -14.24 0.22
C ALA A 117 -3.82 -15.65 0.45
N LEU A 118 -3.82 -16.45 -0.59
CA LEU A 118 -4.14 -17.87 -0.52
C LEU A 118 -2.88 -18.69 -0.75
N SER A 119 -2.52 -19.52 0.21
CA SER A 119 -1.44 -20.47 0.08
C SER A 119 -1.99 -21.90 0.15
N LEU A 120 -1.78 -22.67 -0.90
CA LEU A 120 -2.15 -24.07 -0.97
C LEU A 120 -0.91 -24.92 -1.22
N ALA A 121 -0.81 -26.07 -0.56
CA ALA A 121 0.30 -26.98 -0.75
C ALA A 121 -0.18 -28.44 -0.78
N GLY A 122 0.53 -29.27 -1.52
CA GLY A 122 0.21 -30.69 -1.62
C GLY A 122 1.27 -31.47 -2.37
N HIS A 123 0.92 -32.70 -2.77
CA HIS A 123 1.78 -33.58 -3.58
C HIS A 123 1.07 -33.92 -4.88
N ARG A 124 1.81 -33.98 -5.98
CA ARG A 124 1.35 -34.50 -7.25
C ARG A 124 1.26 -36.05 -7.16
N ARG A 125 0.62 -36.69 -8.13
CA ARG A 125 0.52 -38.15 -8.20
C ARG A 125 1.88 -38.84 -8.26
N ASP A 126 2.89 -38.15 -8.77
CA ASP A 126 4.27 -38.65 -8.85
C ASP A 126 5.08 -38.39 -7.57
N GLY A 127 4.44 -37.92 -6.49
CA GLY A 127 5.07 -37.63 -5.19
C GLY A 127 5.74 -36.27 -5.09
N ARG A 128 5.88 -35.50 -6.17
CA ARG A 128 6.50 -34.16 -6.12
C ARG A 128 5.61 -33.19 -5.36
N ARG A 129 6.23 -32.44 -4.43
CA ARG A 129 5.56 -31.37 -3.69
C ARG A 129 5.29 -30.17 -4.61
N TRP A 130 4.16 -29.52 -4.39
CA TRP A 130 3.82 -28.24 -4.99
C TRP A 130 3.35 -27.26 -3.93
N VAL A 131 3.55 -25.97 -4.18
CA VAL A 131 3.01 -24.88 -3.39
C VAL A 131 2.49 -23.84 -4.37
N MET A 132 1.23 -23.46 -4.20
CA MET A 132 0.62 -22.32 -4.88
C MET A 132 0.52 -21.17 -3.90
N PHE A 133 0.88 -19.99 -4.33
CA PHE A 133 0.65 -18.76 -3.60
C PHE A 133 0.00 -17.75 -4.53
N SER A 134 -1.14 -17.22 -4.15
CA SER A 134 -1.87 -16.24 -4.94
C SER A 134 -2.29 -15.06 -4.08
N PHE A 135 -2.09 -13.86 -4.61
CA PHE A 135 -2.61 -12.64 -4.03
C PHE A 135 -4.00 -12.32 -4.56
N PHE A 136 -4.83 -11.80 -3.68
CA PHE A 136 -6.14 -11.25 -4.03
C PHE A 136 -6.17 -9.80 -3.55
N GLY A 137 -5.85 -8.88 -4.44
CA GLY A 137 -6.06 -7.46 -4.20
C GLY A 137 -7.55 -7.13 -4.25
N GLY A 138 -8.02 -6.22 -3.40
CA GLY A 138 -9.43 -5.82 -3.34
C GLY A 138 -9.79 -4.67 -4.26
N GLY A 139 -8.81 -4.12 -5.00
CA GLY A 139 -9.03 -3.00 -5.90
C GLY A 139 -8.87 -1.63 -5.25
N HIS A 140 -9.34 -0.64 -5.96
CA HIS A 140 -9.26 0.77 -5.60
C HIS A 140 -10.64 1.42 -5.75
N GLY A 141 -10.97 2.39 -4.90
CA GLY A 141 -12.23 3.11 -4.99
C GLY A 141 -12.31 4.02 -6.22
N GLY A 142 -13.51 4.52 -6.50
CA GLY A 142 -13.75 5.44 -7.62
C GLY A 142 -13.00 6.76 -7.50
N HIS A 143 -12.86 7.48 -8.59
CA HIS A 143 -12.24 8.77 -8.71
C HIS A 143 -13.10 9.71 -9.59
N PRO A 144 -12.82 11.03 -9.67
CA PRO A 144 -13.69 11.97 -10.39
C PRO A 144 -13.91 11.64 -11.86
N GLU A 145 -13.00 10.91 -12.49
CA GLU A 145 -13.05 10.56 -13.92
C GLU A 145 -13.67 9.18 -14.19
N GLY A 146 -14.01 8.39 -13.15
CA GLY A 146 -14.58 7.06 -13.33
C GLY A 146 -14.53 6.12 -12.13
N ASP A 147 -14.85 4.88 -12.42
CA ASP A 147 -14.83 3.81 -11.43
C ASP A 147 -13.40 3.40 -11.06
N GLY A 148 -13.25 2.86 -9.86
CA GLY A 148 -11.99 2.31 -9.41
C GLY A 148 -11.67 0.96 -10.05
N LEU A 149 -10.44 0.51 -9.83
CA LEU A 149 -9.94 -0.76 -10.33
C LEU A 149 -10.54 -1.93 -9.54
N ASN A 150 -11.19 -2.86 -10.24
CA ASN A 150 -11.56 -4.15 -9.66
C ASN A 150 -10.33 -5.04 -9.51
N HIS A 151 -10.21 -5.71 -8.38
CA HIS A 151 -9.17 -6.71 -8.14
C HIS A 151 -7.76 -6.25 -8.51
N GLY A 152 -7.24 -5.27 -8.13
CA GLY A 152 -5.83 -4.88 -8.30
C GLY A 152 -5.16 -4.74 -6.95
N ASN A 153 -3.87 -4.84 -6.92
CA ASN A 153 -3.07 -4.49 -5.76
C ASN A 153 -2.70 -2.99 -5.81
N ALA A 154 -3.64 -2.18 -6.28
CA ALA A 154 -3.50 -0.74 -6.33
C ALA A 154 -3.57 -0.15 -4.90
N PRO A 155 -2.89 0.98 -4.63
CA PRO A 155 -2.01 1.71 -5.54
C PRO A 155 -0.53 1.28 -5.51
N ILE A 156 -0.17 0.25 -4.75
CA ILE A 156 1.23 -0.13 -4.50
C ILE A 156 1.85 -0.99 -5.60
N SER A 157 1.05 -1.65 -6.41
CA SER A 157 1.54 -2.42 -7.56
C SER A 157 0.48 -2.55 -8.64
N THR A 158 0.90 -3.02 -9.82
CA THR A 158 0.03 -3.36 -10.94
C THR A 158 -0.37 -4.84 -10.97
N ALA A 159 -0.10 -5.58 -9.89
CA ALA A 159 -0.44 -6.99 -9.80
C ALA A 159 -1.96 -7.17 -9.87
N THR A 160 -2.38 -8.05 -10.76
CA THR A 160 -3.77 -8.48 -10.96
C THR A 160 -3.91 -9.94 -10.59
N ILE A 161 -5.14 -10.43 -10.52
CA ILE A 161 -5.40 -11.85 -10.30
C ILE A 161 -4.99 -12.62 -11.55
N PRO A 162 -4.16 -13.69 -11.43
CA PRO A 162 -3.82 -14.53 -12.56
C PRO A 162 -5.08 -15.20 -13.15
N PRO A 163 -5.16 -15.39 -14.48
CA PRO A 163 -6.22 -16.17 -15.08
C PRO A 163 -6.30 -17.57 -14.47
N LEU A 164 -7.52 -18.06 -14.23
CA LEU A 164 -7.73 -19.37 -13.58
C LEU A 164 -7.10 -20.52 -14.36
N GLU A 165 -7.17 -20.46 -15.67
CA GLU A 165 -6.61 -21.46 -16.58
C GLU A 165 -5.09 -21.61 -16.39
N ILE A 166 -4.39 -20.51 -16.11
CA ILE A 166 -2.96 -20.54 -15.82
C ILE A 166 -2.70 -21.23 -14.47
N LEU A 167 -3.51 -20.93 -13.46
CA LEU A 167 -3.39 -21.57 -12.15
C LEU A 167 -3.69 -23.07 -12.22
N GLU A 168 -4.74 -23.46 -12.94
CA GLU A 168 -5.12 -24.87 -13.13
C GLU A 168 -4.09 -25.65 -13.96
N ALA A 169 -3.46 -25.01 -14.94
CA ALA A 169 -2.38 -25.61 -15.71
C ALA A 169 -1.10 -25.81 -14.87
N ALA A 170 -0.79 -24.86 -13.98
CA ALA A 170 0.41 -24.89 -13.16
C ALA A 170 0.29 -25.80 -11.94
N TYR A 171 -0.90 -25.89 -11.34
CA TYR A 171 -1.15 -26.56 -10.07
C TYR A 171 -2.30 -27.58 -10.20
N PRO A 172 -2.29 -28.66 -9.39
CA PRO A 172 -3.37 -29.66 -9.40
C PRO A 172 -4.59 -29.13 -8.60
N VAL A 173 -5.19 -28.06 -9.06
CA VAL A 173 -6.39 -27.42 -8.50
C VAL A 173 -7.44 -27.28 -9.60
N LEU A 174 -8.70 -27.23 -9.21
CA LEU A 174 -9.83 -26.93 -10.08
C LEU A 174 -10.70 -25.86 -9.41
N PHE A 175 -10.92 -24.77 -10.11
CA PHE A 175 -11.83 -23.72 -9.65
C PHE A 175 -13.26 -24.05 -10.14
N THR A 176 -14.14 -24.35 -9.23
CA THR A 176 -15.53 -24.72 -9.54
C THR A 176 -16.49 -23.54 -9.59
N LYS A 177 -16.05 -22.38 -9.10
CA LYS A 177 -16.82 -21.14 -9.12
C LYS A 177 -15.86 -19.94 -9.06
N TRP A 178 -16.19 -18.94 -9.82
CA TRP A 178 -15.49 -17.67 -9.85
C TRP A 178 -16.46 -16.49 -9.68
#